data_806c5bcd5c857ac2acaa2f868dee482e
#
_entry.id   806c5bcd5c857ac2acaa2f868dee482e
#
_cell.length_a   1.000
_cell.length_b   1.000
_cell.length_c   1.000
_cell.angle_alpha   90.00
_cell.angle_beta   90.00
_cell.angle_gamma   90.00
#
_symmetry.space_group_name_H-M   'P 1'
#
loop_
_entity.id
_entity.type
_entity.pdbx_description
1 polymer ?
#
loop_
_entity_poly.entity_id
_entity_poly.type
_entity_poly.pdbx_seq_one_letter_code
_entity_poly.pdbx_strand_id
1 'polypeptide(L)'
;MFTGIVQGIGQIISLSEVNTVTTVEIKLPNVANLAIGASVSINGVCLTVVRIDSDIVQFDIINETMERTNLGDLTIGDSVNIERSLKFGDEVGGHILSGHIFGTGIISAKTRSGDQMSLSIIAPPSIRKYLTEKGYIAIDGISPTVGQVDNGVFDLHIIPETMRLTTLDAKDIGDVVNIEVDSNTQLIVETIERLLKERGVE
;
A
#
# COMPACT_ATOMS: atom_id res chain seq x y z
N MET A 1 -7.88 4.44 -8.98
CA MET A 1 -8.22 4.90 -7.62
C MET A 1 -8.78 3.72 -6.84
N PHE A 2 -8.52 3.68 -5.53
CA PHE A 2 -8.83 2.57 -4.63
C PHE A 2 -9.42 3.13 -3.34
N THR A 3 -9.84 2.25 -2.42
CA THR A 3 -10.47 2.65 -1.15
C THR A 3 -9.66 2.26 0.07
N GLY A 4 -8.61 1.44 -0.12
CA GLY A 4 -7.84 0.85 0.97
C GLY A 4 -8.57 -0.31 1.67
N ILE A 5 -9.56 -0.88 1.01
CA ILE A 5 -10.25 -2.08 1.44
C ILE A 5 -9.75 -3.26 0.60
N VAL A 6 -8.84 -4.02 1.18
CA VAL A 6 -8.28 -5.20 0.53
C VAL A 6 -9.38 -6.23 0.28
N GLN A 7 -9.46 -6.73 -0.95
CA GLN A 7 -10.49 -7.67 -1.41
C GLN A 7 -10.06 -9.14 -1.31
N GLY A 8 -8.79 -9.37 -0.98
CA GLY A 8 -8.21 -10.69 -0.79
C GLY A 8 -6.70 -10.70 -0.98
N ILE A 9 -6.13 -11.89 -0.86
CA ILE A 9 -4.69 -12.11 -0.99
C ILE A 9 -4.42 -12.79 -2.33
N GLY A 10 -3.48 -12.24 -3.09
CA GLY A 10 -2.91 -12.86 -4.30
C GLY A 10 -1.60 -13.57 -3.98
N GLN A 11 -1.13 -14.39 -4.91
CA GLN A 11 0.15 -15.10 -4.79
C GLN A 11 1.01 -14.86 -6.03
N ILE A 12 2.29 -14.56 -5.83
CA ILE A 12 3.28 -14.41 -6.90
C ILE A 12 3.55 -15.79 -7.53
N ILE A 13 3.29 -15.92 -8.82
CA ILE A 13 3.46 -17.16 -9.56
C ILE A 13 4.77 -17.17 -10.35
N SER A 14 5.09 -16.03 -10.97
CA SER A 14 6.35 -15.88 -11.70
C SER A 14 6.84 -14.45 -11.66
N LEU A 15 8.16 -14.29 -11.79
CA LEU A 15 8.86 -13.02 -11.92
C LEU A 15 9.88 -13.20 -13.06
N SER A 16 9.87 -12.28 -14.02
CA SER A 16 10.85 -12.27 -15.10
C SER A 16 11.22 -10.83 -15.44
N GLU A 17 12.49 -10.57 -15.59
CA GLU A 17 13.00 -9.26 -15.98
C GLU A 17 13.47 -9.28 -17.42
N VAL A 18 12.99 -8.32 -18.21
CA VAL A 18 13.43 -8.10 -19.59
C VAL A 18 13.79 -6.61 -19.75
N ASN A 19 15.07 -6.33 -19.94
CA ASN A 19 15.62 -4.99 -19.97
C ASN A 19 15.40 -4.24 -18.63
N THR A 20 14.50 -3.25 -18.63
CA THR A 20 14.20 -2.38 -17.46
C THR A 20 12.76 -2.57 -16.96
N VAL A 21 12.11 -3.65 -17.37
CA VAL A 21 10.74 -3.95 -16.98
C VAL A 21 10.70 -5.33 -16.35
N THR A 22 10.14 -5.42 -15.16
CA THR A 22 9.84 -6.68 -14.48
C THR A 22 8.41 -7.07 -14.78
N THR A 23 8.22 -8.21 -15.43
CA THR A 23 6.91 -8.83 -15.61
C THR A 23 6.63 -9.75 -14.44
N VAL A 24 5.51 -9.55 -13.77
CA VAL A 24 5.03 -10.39 -12.66
C VAL A 24 3.71 -11.05 -13.03
N GLU A 25 3.59 -12.34 -12.76
CA GLU A 25 2.32 -13.06 -12.83
C GLU A 25 1.82 -13.33 -11.41
N ILE A 26 0.58 -12.94 -11.15
CA ILE A 26 -0.05 -13.04 -9.84
C ILE A 26 -1.35 -13.81 -9.98
N LYS A 27 -1.52 -14.82 -9.15
CA LYS A 27 -2.83 -15.47 -8.98
C LYS A 27 -3.72 -14.57 -8.15
N LEU A 28 -4.82 -14.09 -8.74
CA LEU A 28 -5.76 -13.21 -8.07
C LEU A 28 -6.93 -13.99 -7.45
N PRO A 29 -7.47 -13.50 -6.32
CA PRO A 29 -8.62 -14.13 -5.66
C PRO A 29 -9.92 -14.01 -6.47
N ASN A 30 -10.02 -12.99 -7.33
CA ASN A 30 -11.18 -12.74 -8.18
C ASN A 30 -10.80 -11.98 -9.46
N VAL A 31 -11.06 -12.59 -10.61
CA VAL A 31 -10.84 -12.02 -11.95
C VAL A 31 -12.15 -11.76 -12.73
N ALA A 32 -13.32 -11.94 -12.10
CA ALA A 32 -14.61 -11.74 -12.76
C ALA A 32 -14.72 -10.31 -13.33
N ASN A 33 -15.00 -10.20 -14.63
CA ASN A 33 -15.08 -8.92 -15.35
C ASN A 33 -13.82 -8.05 -15.26
N LEU A 34 -12.64 -8.63 -14.97
CA LEU A 34 -11.36 -7.92 -15.09
C LEU A 34 -11.00 -7.82 -16.58
N ALA A 35 -10.56 -6.65 -17.01
CA ALA A 35 -10.16 -6.41 -18.40
C ALA A 35 -8.68 -6.08 -18.48
N ILE A 36 -8.05 -6.36 -19.61
CA ILE A 36 -6.73 -5.82 -19.96
C ILE A 36 -6.82 -4.29 -19.96
N GLY A 37 -5.83 -3.63 -19.39
CA GLY A 37 -5.82 -2.18 -19.18
C GLY A 37 -6.50 -1.72 -17.88
N ALA A 38 -7.16 -2.60 -17.13
CA ALA A 38 -7.70 -2.27 -15.82
C ALA A 38 -6.58 -2.05 -14.78
N SER A 39 -6.84 -1.21 -13.78
CA SER A 39 -5.93 -1.02 -12.65
C SER A 39 -6.29 -1.97 -11.51
N VAL A 40 -5.25 -2.56 -10.91
CA VAL A 40 -5.31 -3.37 -9.70
C VAL A 40 -4.23 -2.88 -8.74
N SER A 41 -4.56 -2.73 -7.47
CA SER A 41 -3.61 -2.41 -6.40
C SER A 41 -2.98 -3.71 -5.89
N ILE A 42 -1.66 -3.78 -5.95
CA ILE A 42 -0.85 -4.88 -5.43
C ILE A 42 0.00 -4.33 -4.28
N ASN A 43 -0.24 -4.73 -3.04
CA ASN A 43 0.36 -4.12 -1.86
C ASN A 43 0.27 -2.58 -1.87
N GLY A 44 -0.86 -2.02 -2.34
CA GLY A 44 -1.05 -0.57 -2.47
C GLY A 44 -0.53 0.03 -3.78
N VAL A 45 0.30 -0.68 -4.55
CA VAL A 45 0.86 -0.18 -5.82
C VAL A 45 -0.16 -0.34 -6.94
N CYS A 46 -0.51 0.74 -7.63
CA CYS A 46 -1.39 0.70 -8.81
C CYS A 46 -0.65 0.11 -10.00
N LEU A 47 -1.03 -1.10 -10.41
CA LEU A 47 -0.50 -1.76 -11.60
C LEU A 47 -1.59 -1.95 -12.66
N THR A 48 -1.16 -1.97 -13.92
CA THR A 48 -2.06 -2.17 -15.06
C THR A 48 -2.02 -3.62 -15.53
N VAL A 49 -3.19 -4.22 -15.70
CA VAL A 49 -3.35 -5.57 -16.24
C VAL A 49 -2.89 -5.59 -17.69
N VAL A 50 -1.93 -6.44 -18.04
CA VAL A 50 -1.43 -6.61 -19.42
C VAL A 50 -1.87 -7.94 -20.05
N ARG A 51 -2.12 -8.97 -19.24
CA ARG A 51 -2.63 -10.28 -19.70
C ARG A 51 -3.45 -10.95 -18.60
N ILE A 52 -4.44 -11.74 -19.00
CA ILE A 52 -5.26 -12.58 -18.11
C ILE A 52 -5.29 -13.98 -18.68
N ASP A 53 -4.95 -14.96 -17.84
CA ASP A 53 -5.04 -16.38 -18.16
C ASP A 53 -5.67 -17.11 -16.97
N SER A 54 -6.96 -17.41 -17.08
CA SER A 54 -7.76 -17.96 -15.97
C SER A 54 -7.74 -17.02 -14.76
N ASP A 55 -7.17 -17.45 -13.64
CA ASP A 55 -7.00 -16.65 -12.42
C ASP A 55 -5.60 -16.03 -12.26
N ILE A 56 -4.72 -16.24 -13.25
CA ILE A 56 -3.38 -15.67 -13.30
C ILE A 56 -3.41 -14.39 -14.14
N VAL A 57 -2.96 -13.29 -13.53
CA VAL A 57 -2.94 -11.97 -14.17
C VAL A 57 -1.52 -11.46 -14.22
N GLN A 58 -1.12 -10.95 -15.39
CA GLN A 58 0.20 -10.41 -15.63
C GLN A 58 0.19 -8.88 -15.54
N PHE A 59 1.24 -8.35 -14.92
CA PHE A 59 1.53 -6.92 -14.79
C PHE A 59 2.97 -6.64 -15.17
N ASP A 60 3.22 -5.47 -15.77
CA ASP A 60 4.56 -4.98 -16.05
C ASP A 60 4.90 -3.84 -15.08
N ILE A 61 6.07 -3.94 -14.45
CA ILE A 61 6.53 -3.04 -13.40
C ILE A 61 7.84 -2.40 -13.85
N ILE A 62 7.89 -1.06 -13.86
CA ILE A 62 9.11 -0.31 -14.18
C ILE A 62 10.07 -0.29 -12.99
N ASN A 63 11.36 -0.11 -13.25
CA ASN A 63 12.40 -0.12 -12.21
C ASN A 63 12.12 0.89 -11.09
N GLU A 64 11.67 2.10 -11.39
CA GLU A 64 11.36 3.09 -10.35
C GLU A 64 10.35 2.56 -9.33
N THR A 65 9.33 1.82 -9.79
CA THR A 65 8.34 1.21 -8.90
C THR A 65 8.94 0.07 -8.07
N MET A 66 9.79 -0.76 -8.67
CA MET A 66 10.51 -1.82 -7.95
C MET A 66 11.41 -1.24 -6.85
N GLU A 67 12.15 -0.17 -7.13
CA GLU A 67 13.07 0.47 -6.19
C GLU A 67 12.37 1.23 -5.05
N ARG A 68 11.17 1.77 -5.30
CA ARG A 68 10.43 2.60 -4.34
C ARG A 68 9.46 1.84 -3.46
N THR A 69 9.20 0.58 -3.76
CA THR A 69 8.17 -0.21 -3.10
C THR A 69 8.71 -1.56 -2.65
N ASN A 70 7.97 -2.23 -1.77
CA ASN A 70 8.32 -3.59 -1.37
C ASN A 70 8.06 -4.65 -2.46
N LEU A 71 7.60 -4.23 -3.65
CA LEU A 71 7.48 -5.16 -4.78
C LEU A 71 8.85 -5.64 -5.28
N GLY A 72 9.91 -4.84 -5.08
CA GLY A 72 11.28 -5.21 -5.44
C GLY A 72 11.86 -6.38 -4.64
N ASP A 73 11.32 -6.64 -3.45
CA ASP A 73 11.77 -7.70 -2.56
C ASP A 73 10.95 -8.99 -2.73
N LEU A 74 9.90 -8.98 -3.56
CA LEU A 74 9.01 -10.14 -3.74
C LEU A 74 9.70 -11.29 -4.46
N THR A 75 9.35 -12.50 -4.02
CA THR A 75 9.79 -13.76 -4.61
C THR A 75 8.60 -14.63 -4.98
N ILE A 76 8.84 -15.66 -5.80
CA ILE A 76 7.80 -16.62 -6.19
C ILE A 76 7.27 -17.32 -4.94
N GLY A 77 5.95 -17.34 -4.80
CA GLY A 77 5.24 -17.90 -3.65
C GLY A 77 4.79 -16.87 -2.62
N ASP A 78 5.32 -15.64 -2.66
CA ASP A 78 4.92 -14.59 -1.74
C ASP A 78 3.46 -14.18 -1.93
N SER A 79 2.87 -13.74 -0.82
CA SER A 79 1.49 -13.26 -0.75
C SER A 79 1.44 -11.74 -0.81
N VAL A 80 0.48 -11.20 -1.54
CA VAL A 80 0.27 -9.76 -1.72
C VAL A 80 -1.19 -9.37 -1.52
N ASN A 81 -1.42 -8.19 -0.97
CA ASN A 81 -2.77 -7.61 -0.84
C ASN A 81 -3.28 -7.18 -2.21
N ILE A 82 -4.55 -7.49 -2.49
CA ILE A 82 -5.20 -7.19 -3.77
C ILE A 82 -6.43 -6.32 -3.52
N GLU A 83 -6.51 -5.22 -4.27
CA GLU A 83 -7.73 -4.42 -4.39
C GLU A 83 -7.94 -4.03 -5.85
N ARG A 84 -9.14 -4.19 -6.39
CA ARG A 84 -9.51 -3.71 -7.73
C ARG A 84 -9.93 -2.24 -7.66
N SER A 85 -9.72 -1.53 -8.76
CA SER A 85 -10.10 -0.12 -8.84
C SER A 85 -11.56 0.11 -8.52
N LEU A 86 -11.82 1.19 -7.76
CA LEU A 86 -13.15 1.69 -7.40
C LEU A 86 -13.97 2.00 -8.65
N LYS A 87 -15.24 1.64 -8.64
CA LYS A 87 -16.23 1.99 -9.66
C LYS A 87 -17.19 3.05 -9.14
N PHE A 88 -17.82 3.78 -10.05
CA PHE A 88 -18.90 4.68 -9.68
C PHE A 88 -20.05 3.92 -9.02
N GLY A 89 -20.43 4.35 -7.82
CA GLY A 89 -21.50 3.72 -7.03
C GLY A 89 -21.01 2.71 -5.99
N ASP A 90 -19.72 2.37 -5.97
CA ASP A 90 -19.15 1.54 -4.91
C ASP A 90 -19.06 2.33 -3.59
N GLU A 91 -19.08 1.62 -2.45
CA GLU A 91 -18.86 2.19 -1.13
C GLU A 91 -17.37 2.50 -0.90
N VAL A 92 -17.08 3.65 -0.28
CA VAL A 92 -15.74 4.02 0.17
C VAL A 92 -15.62 3.68 1.65
N GLY A 93 -15.22 2.45 1.96
CA GLY A 93 -15.11 1.95 3.33
C GLY A 93 -13.85 2.44 4.08
N GLY A 94 -12.82 2.87 3.37
CA GLY A 94 -11.59 3.45 3.90
C GLY A 94 -11.45 4.93 3.53
N HIS A 95 -10.39 5.27 2.82
CA HIS A 95 -10.19 6.59 2.19
C HIS A 95 -9.73 6.45 0.74
N ILE A 96 -9.79 7.53 -0.03
CA ILE A 96 -9.43 7.48 -1.45
C ILE A 96 -7.92 7.37 -1.61
N LEU A 97 -7.48 6.32 -2.28
CA LEU A 97 -6.10 6.04 -2.61
C LEU A 97 -5.85 6.14 -4.11
N SER A 98 -4.68 6.61 -4.48
CA SER A 98 -4.21 6.67 -5.87
C SER A 98 -3.53 5.37 -6.31
N GLY A 99 -2.92 4.67 -5.36
CA GLY A 99 -2.00 3.57 -5.59
C GLY A 99 -0.58 4.05 -5.91
N HIS A 100 -0.24 5.28 -5.55
CA HIS A 100 1.09 5.87 -5.73
C HIS A 100 1.83 5.87 -4.39
N ILE A 101 2.74 4.93 -4.26
CA ILE A 101 3.52 4.76 -3.04
C ILE A 101 4.50 5.92 -2.86
N PHE A 102 4.46 6.54 -1.70
CA PHE A 102 5.34 7.65 -1.35
C PHE A 102 6.72 7.15 -0.90
N GLY A 103 6.76 5.98 -0.28
CA GLY A 103 7.96 5.30 0.19
C GLY A 103 7.61 4.09 1.02
N THR A 104 8.61 3.50 1.65
CA THR A 104 8.43 2.32 2.50
C THR A 104 8.72 2.64 3.96
N GLY A 105 8.06 1.92 4.87
CA GLY A 105 8.33 1.91 6.30
C GLY A 105 8.76 0.53 6.78
N ILE A 106 9.25 0.46 8.01
CA ILE A 106 9.72 -0.78 8.64
C ILE A 106 8.87 -1.05 9.88
N ILE A 107 8.34 -2.25 10.03
CA ILE A 107 7.67 -2.67 11.26
C ILE A 107 8.70 -2.77 12.38
N SER A 108 8.58 -1.93 13.40
CA SER A 108 9.51 -1.88 14.55
C SER A 108 8.98 -2.59 15.77
N ALA A 109 7.66 -2.75 15.89
CA ALA A 109 7.03 -3.52 16.96
C ALA A 109 5.73 -4.16 16.45
N LYS A 110 5.42 -5.34 17.01
CA LYS A 110 4.18 -6.08 16.76
C LYS A 110 3.71 -6.66 18.09
N THR A 111 2.52 -6.32 18.49
CA THR A 111 1.93 -6.80 19.75
C THR A 111 0.54 -7.33 19.50
N ARG A 112 0.22 -8.48 20.06
CA ARG A 112 -1.14 -9.05 20.07
C ARG A 112 -1.74 -8.98 21.46
N SER A 113 -3.00 -8.57 21.52
CA SER A 113 -3.80 -8.58 22.76
C SER A 113 -5.19 -9.12 22.43
N GLY A 114 -5.41 -10.40 22.74
CA GLY A 114 -6.61 -11.13 22.32
C GLY A 114 -6.72 -11.17 20.80
N ASP A 115 -7.85 -10.71 20.28
CA ASP A 115 -8.15 -10.68 18.85
C ASP A 115 -7.68 -9.38 18.16
N GLN A 116 -6.92 -8.53 18.82
CA GLN A 116 -6.39 -7.28 18.27
C GLN A 116 -4.88 -7.37 18.08
N MET A 117 -4.38 -6.66 17.07
CA MET A 117 -2.96 -6.50 16.81
C MET A 117 -2.61 -5.02 16.76
N SER A 118 -1.51 -4.64 17.38
CA SER A 118 -0.91 -3.32 17.22
C SER A 118 0.43 -3.47 16.52
N LEU A 119 0.68 -2.58 15.56
CA LEU A 119 1.95 -2.46 14.85
C LEU A 119 2.51 -1.05 15.07
N SER A 120 3.81 -0.96 15.34
CA SER A 120 4.54 0.31 15.27
C SER A 120 5.39 0.31 14.01
N ILE A 121 5.32 1.38 13.22
CA ILE A 121 6.02 1.50 11.94
C ILE A 121 6.95 2.71 11.99
N ILE A 122 8.22 2.51 11.65
CA ILE A 122 9.18 3.58 11.43
C ILE A 122 8.94 4.15 10.04
N ALA A 123 8.55 5.42 9.96
CA ALA A 123 8.42 6.14 8.70
C ALA A 123 9.74 6.82 8.30
N PRO A 124 10.10 6.82 7.00
CA PRO A 124 11.24 7.58 6.52
C PRO A 124 11.02 9.09 6.73
N PRO A 125 12.09 9.89 6.85
CA PRO A 125 12.00 11.33 7.13
C PRO A 125 11.06 12.09 6.18
N SER A 126 11.01 11.71 4.91
CA SER A 126 10.16 12.32 3.89
C SER A 126 8.66 12.21 4.15
N ILE A 127 8.23 11.18 4.88
CA ILE A 127 6.81 10.89 5.18
C ILE A 127 6.36 11.54 6.49
N ARG A 128 7.26 11.75 7.45
CA ARG A 128 6.93 12.14 8.84
C ARG A 128 6.03 13.38 8.94
N LYS A 129 6.23 14.35 8.07
CA LYS A 129 5.45 15.60 8.05
C LYS A 129 3.97 15.41 7.68
N TYR A 130 3.61 14.27 7.10
CA TYR A 130 2.24 13.93 6.73
C TYR A 130 1.53 13.05 7.78
N LEU A 131 2.25 12.58 8.81
CA LEU A 131 1.69 11.76 9.86
C LEU A 131 0.92 12.63 10.85
N THR A 132 -0.37 12.35 10.99
CA THR A 132 -1.25 13.04 11.94
C THR A 132 -2.04 11.98 12.72
N GLU A 133 -2.01 12.05 14.05
CA GLU A 133 -2.84 11.18 14.89
C GLU A 133 -4.30 11.29 14.49
N LYS A 134 -4.98 10.14 14.40
CA LYS A 134 -6.36 9.99 13.90
C LYS A 134 -6.56 10.35 12.42
N GLY A 135 -5.49 10.69 11.70
CA GLY A 135 -5.51 10.85 10.24
C GLY A 135 -5.52 9.51 9.50
N TYR A 136 -5.61 9.59 8.18
CA TYR A 136 -5.53 8.43 7.30
C TYR A 136 -4.10 8.21 6.80
N ILE A 137 -3.78 6.95 6.59
CA ILE A 137 -2.58 6.49 5.88
C ILE A 137 -2.92 5.18 5.16
N ALA A 138 -2.20 4.84 4.10
CA ALA A 138 -2.32 3.50 3.55
C ALA A 138 -1.03 2.70 3.77
N ILE A 139 -1.19 1.45 4.22
CA ILE A 139 -0.10 0.51 4.47
C ILE A 139 -0.35 -0.76 3.67
N ASP A 140 0.53 -1.06 2.71
CA ASP A 140 0.35 -2.16 1.75
C ASP A 140 -1.07 -2.19 1.13
N GLY A 141 -1.62 -0.98 0.82
CA GLY A 141 -2.95 -0.82 0.26
C GLY A 141 -4.11 -0.95 1.25
N ILE A 142 -3.84 -1.06 2.53
CA ILE A 142 -4.85 -1.09 3.59
C ILE A 142 -5.01 0.32 4.14
N SER A 143 -6.24 0.77 4.44
CA SER A 143 -6.57 2.08 5.01
C SER A 143 -6.77 2.02 6.54
N PRO A 144 -5.72 1.98 7.37
CA PRO A 144 -5.85 2.12 8.81
C PRO A 144 -5.90 3.58 9.23
N THR A 145 -6.36 3.80 10.47
CA THR A 145 -6.24 5.06 11.16
C THR A 145 -4.90 5.13 11.88
N VAL A 146 -4.19 6.25 11.76
CA VAL A 146 -2.95 6.53 12.47
C VAL A 146 -3.25 6.63 13.98
N GLY A 147 -2.54 5.86 14.79
CA GLY A 147 -2.56 5.94 16.23
C GLY A 147 -1.65 7.04 16.77
N GLN A 148 -0.90 6.73 17.84
CA GLN A 148 0.09 7.64 18.39
C GLN A 148 1.24 7.85 17.41
N VAL A 149 1.77 9.07 17.34
CA VAL A 149 2.93 9.44 16.51
C VAL A 149 4.03 9.98 17.42
N ASP A 150 5.20 9.35 17.43
CA ASP A 150 6.35 9.83 18.19
C ASP A 150 7.66 9.64 17.38
N ASN A 151 8.42 10.72 17.19
CA ASN A 151 9.74 10.73 16.55
C ASN A 151 9.83 9.99 15.20
N GLY A 152 8.72 10.01 14.41
CA GLY A 152 8.62 9.35 13.11
C GLY A 152 8.29 7.86 13.18
N VAL A 153 7.94 7.36 14.36
CA VAL A 153 7.25 6.09 14.56
C VAL A 153 5.76 6.37 14.74
N PHE A 154 4.92 5.57 14.13
CA PHE A 154 3.48 5.66 14.31
C PHE A 154 2.86 4.29 14.55
N ASP A 155 1.79 4.27 15.33
CA ASP A 155 1.09 3.06 15.68
C ASP A 155 -0.15 2.85 14.81
N LEU A 156 -0.45 1.58 14.56
CA LEU A 156 -1.68 1.11 13.94
C LEU A 156 -2.35 0.09 14.84
N HIS A 157 -3.68 0.17 14.93
CA HIS A 157 -4.49 -0.83 15.62
C HIS A 157 -5.31 -1.60 14.60
N ILE A 158 -5.01 -2.87 14.46
CA ILE A 158 -5.55 -3.74 13.41
C ILE A 158 -6.63 -4.63 14.01
N ILE A 159 -7.82 -4.57 13.41
CA ILE A 159 -8.98 -5.37 13.82
C ILE A 159 -8.90 -6.79 13.24
N PRO A 160 -9.60 -7.78 13.82
CA PRO A 160 -9.53 -9.18 13.39
C PRO A 160 -9.81 -9.39 11.90
N GLU A 161 -10.80 -8.68 11.36
CA GLU A 161 -11.16 -8.82 9.94
C GLU A 161 -10.02 -8.36 9.00
N THR A 162 -9.33 -7.28 9.33
CA THR A 162 -8.16 -6.82 8.57
C THR A 162 -7.02 -7.84 8.63
N MET A 163 -6.76 -8.44 9.79
CA MET A 163 -5.76 -9.51 9.93
C MET A 163 -6.11 -10.71 9.05
N ARG A 164 -7.39 -11.09 9.01
CA ARG A 164 -7.87 -12.25 8.25
C ARG A 164 -7.77 -12.06 6.73
N LEU A 165 -8.02 -10.84 6.25
CA LEU A 165 -8.13 -10.53 4.82
C LEU A 165 -6.84 -10.01 4.18
N THR A 166 -5.83 -9.72 4.98
CA THR A 166 -4.61 -9.07 4.50
C THR A 166 -3.34 -9.81 4.90
N THR A 167 -2.23 -9.42 4.30
CA THR A 167 -0.91 -9.99 4.61
C THR A 167 -0.31 -9.49 5.93
N LEU A 168 -0.91 -8.50 6.61
CA LEU A 168 -0.34 -7.89 7.82
C LEU A 168 -0.15 -8.88 8.97
N ASP A 169 -1.02 -9.89 9.06
CA ASP A 169 -0.89 -10.90 10.11
C ASP A 169 0.36 -11.76 9.99
N ALA A 170 0.80 -12.02 8.76
CA ALA A 170 1.99 -12.80 8.45
C ALA A 170 3.30 -12.00 8.54
N LYS A 171 3.23 -10.65 8.54
CA LYS A 171 4.42 -9.81 8.64
C LYS A 171 4.98 -9.78 10.06
N ASP A 172 6.30 -9.64 10.19
CA ASP A 172 7.04 -9.58 11.45
C ASP A 172 7.86 -8.29 11.60
N ILE A 173 8.48 -8.12 12.75
CA ILE A 173 9.40 -7.00 13.03
C ILE A 173 10.57 -7.08 12.05
N GLY A 174 10.87 -5.95 11.40
CA GLY A 174 11.88 -5.82 10.36
C GLY A 174 11.31 -5.86 8.95
N ASP A 175 10.07 -6.34 8.77
CA ASP A 175 9.44 -6.37 7.45
C ASP A 175 9.14 -4.97 6.93
N VAL A 176 9.26 -4.85 5.61
CA VAL A 176 9.00 -3.62 4.87
C VAL A 176 7.54 -3.55 4.43
N VAL A 177 6.94 -2.36 4.58
CA VAL A 177 5.59 -2.06 4.14
C VAL A 177 5.57 -0.83 3.24
N ASN A 178 4.75 -0.84 2.20
CA ASN A 178 4.50 0.34 1.37
C ASN A 178 3.68 1.36 2.12
N ILE A 179 4.01 2.64 1.97
CA ILE A 179 3.27 3.75 2.56
C ILE A 179 2.78 4.67 1.46
N GLU A 180 1.46 4.90 1.41
CA GLU A 180 0.83 5.98 0.65
C GLU A 180 0.25 6.97 1.65
N VAL A 181 0.62 8.24 1.52
CA VAL A 181 0.09 9.33 2.35
C VAL A 181 -1.26 9.79 1.80
N ASP A 182 -2.15 10.26 2.68
CA ASP A 182 -3.42 10.84 2.25
C ASP A 182 -3.19 12.05 1.34
N SER A 183 -3.80 12.04 0.16
CA SER A 183 -3.57 13.05 -0.88
C SER A 183 -3.99 14.47 -0.44
N ASN A 184 -5.03 14.59 0.41
CA ASN A 184 -5.46 15.90 0.91
C ASN A 184 -4.44 16.44 1.92
N THR A 185 -3.97 15.58 2.83
CA THR A 185 -2.91 15.92 3.79
C THR A 185 -1.65 16.34 3.05
N GLN A 186 -1.24 15.59 2.02
CA GLN A 186 -0.08 15.90 1.19
C GLN A 186 -0.24 17.28 0.54
N LEU A 187 -1.35 17.53 -0.15
CA LEU A 187 -1.61 18.78 -0.85
C LEU A 187 -1.57 19.99 0.10
N ILE A 188 -2.17 19.85 1.28
CA ILE A 188 -2.19 20.93 2.29
C ILE A 188 -0.78 21.22 2.78
N VAL A 189 -0.04 20.20 3.23
CA VAL A 189 1.32 20.37 3.77
C VAL A 189 2.26 20.97 2.72
N GLU A 190 2.30 20.42 1.52
CA GLU A 190 3.18 20.89 0.44
C GLU A 190 2.81 22.31 -0.03
N THR A 191 1.52 22.65 -0.04
CA THR A 191 1.07 24.02 -0.39
C THR A 191 1.52 25.01 0.67
N ILE A 192 1.39 24.69 1.95
CA ILE A 192 1.85 25.55 3.05
C ILE A 192 3.37 25.72 2.99
N GLU A 193 4.13 24.65 2.86
CA GLU A 193 5.60 24.70 2.75
C GLU A 193 6.04 25.59 1.58
N ARG A 194 5.41 25.46 0.43
CA ARG A 194 5.71 26.30 -0.74
C ARG A 194 5.44 27.78 -0.48
N LEU A 195 4.28 28.11 0.11
CA LEU A 195 3.92 29.50 0.42
C LEU A 195 4.83 30.13 1.49
N LEU A 196 5.24 29.38 2.51
CA LEU A 196 6.18 29.84 3.52
C LEU A 196 7.54 30.14 2.89
N LYS A 197 8.05 29.23 2.05
CA LYS A 197 9.29 29.42 1.32
C LYS A 197 9.26 30.65 0.42
N GLU A 198 8.17 30.87 -0.33
CA GLU A 198 7.99 32.06 -1.19
C GLU A 198 7.99 33.38 -0.38
N ARG A 199 7.55 33.33 0.90
CA ARG A 199 7.53 34.48 1.81
C ARG A 199 8.79 34.66 2.63
N GLY A 200 9.78 33.79 2.46
CA GLY A 200 11.05 33.83 3.22
C GLY A 200 10.86 33.51 4.72
N VAL A 201 9.83 32.79 5.08
CA VAL A 201 9.60 32.28 6.43
C VAL A 201 10.16 30.87 6.47
N GLU A 202 11.24 30.65 7.25
CA GLU A 202 11.81 29.34 7.55
C GLU A 202 11.04 28.63 8.68
#